data_16d721c793052dfb9b450f3a839cfdc2
#
_entry.id   16d721c793052dfb9b450f3a839cfdc2
#
_cell.length_a   1.000
_cell.length_b   1.000
_cell.length_c   1.000
_cell.angle_alpha   90.00
_cell.angle_beta   90.00
_cell.angle_gamma   90.00
#
_symmetry.space_group_name_H-M   'P 1'
#
loop_
_entity.id
_entity.type
_entity.pdbx_description
1 polymer ?
#
loop_
_entity_poly.entity_id
_entity_poly.type
_entity_poly.pdbx_seq_one_letter_code
_entity_poly.pdbx_strand_id
1 'polypeptide(L)'
;MIKVYSIIIAIFLIPTPIFPQFGSVKIDFDDRLLRSDERHDLINLKEDVKQFYLNTSWDKEYDDLNVSLHIQLIFEGTTSKGNVKTYMCKALFSNGSDLRYFDKGVQFYYSPGSSLYFDLVLFEPLSAFLAFYAHIILAGEIDTYDFKGGNTAFEIARDIGLRGAASDYQKGWGSRISLVDDISKNSGLRSARLSYYIAMDMMKNGNIDEAIKEFNNMLDGLEQSYVDYGREQAAQFFMKIHSETLAKTFSIIGRQNLLLDLKQLDPDNNETYKIYLDKMSK
;
A
#
# COMPACT_ATOMS: atom_id res chain seq x y z
N MET A 1 -44.69 30.14 -44.74
CA MET A 1 -44.43 28.78 -44.16
C MET A 1 -42.94 28.67 -43.81
N ILE A 2 -42.61 28.82 -42.54
CA ILE A 2 -41.24 28.75 -42.03
C ILE A 2 -41.04 27.30 -41.58
N LYS A 3 -40.13 26.57 -42.25
CA LYS A 3 -39.74 25.22 -41.88
C LYS A 3 -38.71 25.30 -40.73
N VAL A 4 -39.13 24.90 -39.54
CA VAL A 4 -38.24 24.72 -38.36
C VAL A 4 -37.55 23.39 -38.52
N TYR A 5 -36.24 23.42 -38.71
CA TYR A 5 -35.41 22.21 -38.66
C TYR A 5 -35.00 21.97 -37.22
N SER A 6 -35.55 20.92 -36.60
CA SER A 6 -35.08 20.42 -35.29
C SER A 6 -33.73 19.72 -35.44
N ILE A 7 -32.68 20.35 -34.94
CA ILE A 7 -31.37 19.72 -34.86
C ILE A 7 -31.38 18.86 -33.60
N ILE A 8 -31.41 17.52 -33.78
CA ILE A 8 -31.21 16.57 -32.69
C ILE A 8 -29.70 16.46 -32.44
N ILE A 9 -29.21 17.08 -31.36
CA ILE A 9 -27.84 16.90 -30.87
C ILE A 9 -27.81 15.55 -30.14
N ALA A 10 -27.30 14.51 -30.83
CA ALA A 10 -26.97 13.25 -30.17
C ALA A 10 -25.71 13.47 -29.31
N ILE A 11 -25.88 13.61 -28.01
CA ILE A 11 -24.76 13.59 -27.04
C ILE A 11 -24.24 12.15 -26.99
N PHE A 12 -23.16 11.89 -27.69
CA PHE A 12 -22.38 10.67 -27.52
C PHE A 12 -21.75 10.75 -26.11
N LEU A 13 -22.30 10.03 -25.15
CA LEU A 13 -21.64 9.68 -23.91
C LEU A 13 -20.45 8.77 -24.28
N ILE A 14 -19.29 9.36 -24.50
CA ILE A 14 -18.04 8.61 -24.61
C ILE A 14 -17.77 8.09 -23.19
N PRO A 15 -17.76 6.76 -22.97
CA PRO A 15 -17.35 6.23 -21.68
C PRO A 15 -15.88 6.65 -21.46
N THR A 16 -15.63 7.44 -20.44
CA THR A 16 -14.25 7.74 -20.01
C THR A 16 -13.62 6.41 -19.63
N PRO A 17 -12.46 6.04 -20.22
CA PRO A 17 -11.77 4.84 -19.78
C PRO A 17 -11.43 4.98 -18.30
N ILE A 18 -11.96 4.09 -17.47
CA ILE A 18 -11.56 3.96 -16.07
C ILE A 18 -10.22 3.24 -16.11
N PHE A 19 -9.12 3.96 -15.85
CA PHE A 19 -7.82 3.34 -15.65
C PHE A 19 -7.79 2.76 -14.24
N PRO A 20 -7.52 1.46 -14.06
CA PRO A 20 -7.40 0.87 -12.74
C PRO A 20 -6.16 1.43 -12.05
N GLN A 21 -6.33 2.00 -10.85
CA GLN A 21 -5.21 2.52 -10.04
C GLN A 21 -4.23 1.41 -9.62
N PHE A 22 -4.70 0.17 -9.51
CA PHE A 22 -3.83 -1.00 -9.40
C PHE A 22 -3.59 -1.57 -10.80
N GLY A 23 -2.55 -1.07 -11.50
CA GLY A 23 -2.26 -1.48 -12.88
C GLY A 23 -1.62 -2.87 -12.99
N SER A 24 -1.06 -3.40 -11.89
CA SER A 24 -0.49 -4.74 -11.80
C SER A 24 -0.87 -5.39 -10.49
N VAL A 25 -1.63 -6.49 -10.55
CA VAL A 25 -2.06 -7.26 -9.37
C VAL A 25 -1.55 -8.69 -9.50
N LYS A 26 -0.64 -9.07 -8.58
CA LYS A 26 -0.12 -10.43 -8.45
C LYS A 26 -0.66 -11.06 -7.18
N ILE A 27 -1.23 -12.27 -7.30
CA ILE A 27 -1.83 -13.00 -6.19
C ILE A 27 -1.24 -14.41 -6.10
N ASP A 28 -0.73 -14.74 -4.93
CA ASP A 28 -0.20 -16.05 -4.61
C ASP A 28 -0.98 -16.66 -3.44
N PHE A 29 -1.27 -17.96 -3.53
CA PHE A 29 -1.92 -18.73 -2.46
C PHE A 29 -0.95 -19.78 -1.88
N ASP A 30 -0.91 -19.87 -0.57
CA ASP A 30 -0.44 -21.06 0.15
C ASP A 30 -1.66 -21.76 0.74
N ASP A 31 -2.14 -22.79 0.05
CA ASP A 31 -3.35 -23.56 0.38
C ASP A 31 -3.05 -24.99 0.83
N ARG A 32 -1.79 -25.27 1.19
CA ARG A 32 -1.31 -26.62 1.55
C ARG A 32 -2.05 -27.22 2.74
N LEU A 33 -2.59 -26.39 3.63
CA LEU A 33 -3.34 -26.83 4.81
C LEU A 33 -4.83 -27.05 4.52
N LEU A 34 -5.32 -26.74 3.32
CA LEU A 34 -6.69 -26.99 2.90
C LEU A 34 -6.85 -28.40 2.33
N ARG A 35 -8.02 -28.99 2.53
CA ARG A 35 -8.42 -30.25 1.90
C ARG A 35 -8.71 -30.03 0.40
N SER A 36 -8.77 -31.11 -0.35
CA SER A 36 -8.97 -31.05 -1.81
C SER A 36 -10.30 -30.39 -2.20
N ASP A 37 -11.38 -30.69 -1.46
CA ASP A 37 -12.69 -30.06 -1.66
C ASP A 37 -12.69 -28.57 -1.35
N GLU A 38 -11.99 -28.16 -0.28
CA GLU A 38 -11.84 -26.76 0.11
C GLU A 38 -11.03 -25.96 -0.91
N ARG A 39 -9.97 -26.53 -1.48
CA ARG A 39 -9.21 -25.92 -2.57
C ARG A 39 -10.02 -25.78 -3.85
N HIS A 40 -10.88 -26.77 -4.13
CA HIS A 40 -11.75 -26.71 -5.30
C HIS A 40 -12.74 -25.54 -5.21
N ASP A 41 -13.29 -25.29 -4.03
CA ASP A 41 -14.18 -24.13 -3.79
C ASP A 41 -13.48 -22.78 -4.08
N LEU A 42 -12.16 -22.71 -3.93
CA LEU A 42 -11.35 -21.49 -4.13
C LEU A 42 -10.78 -21.33 -5.54
N ILE A 43 -11.16 -22.19 -6.50
CA ILE A 43 -10.53 -22.26 -7.83
C ILE A 43 -10.57 -20.92 -8.58
N ASN A 44 -11.64 -20.15 -8.41
CA ASN A 44 -11.83 -18.85 -9.08
C ASN A 44 -11.37 -17.68 -8.21
N LEU A 45 -11.10 -17.88 -6.92
CA LEU A 45 -10.84 -16.79 -5.99
C LEU A 45 -9.67 -15.88 -6.41
N LYS A 46 -8.61 -16.45 -6.99
CA LYS A 46 -7.47 -15.63 -7.47
C LYS A 46 -7.89 -14.63 -8.53
N GLU A 47 -8.67 -15.08 -9.51
CA GLU A 47 -9.14 -14.22 -10.58
C GLU A 47 -10.18 -13.23 -10.07
N ASP A 48 -11.09 -13.65 -9.19
CA ASP A 48 -12.10 -12.76 -8.61
C ASP A 48 -11.44 -11.64 -7.78
N VAL A 49 -10.41 -11.95 -6.98
CA VAL A 49 -9.65 -10.94 -6.24
C VAL A 49 -8.89 -10.01 -7.19
N LYS A 50 -8.29 -10.54 -8.26
CA LYS A 50 -7.62 -9.71 -9.26
C LYS A 50 -8.59 -8.75 -9.94
N GLN A 51 -9.73 -9.25 -10.38
CA GLN A 51 -10.78 -8.43 -11.02
C GLN A 51 -11.37 -7.41 -10.05
N PHE A 52 -11.50 -7.75 -8.77
CA PHE A 52 -11.91 -6.81 -7.73
C PHE A 52 -11.02 -5.56 -7.70
N TYR A 53 -9.69 -5.73 -7.72
CA TYR A 53 -8.76 -4.60 -7.72
C TYR A 53 -8.74 -3.83 -9.04
N LEU A 54 -8.82 -4.54 -10.16
CA LEU A 54 -8.76 -3.93 -11.49
C LEU A 54 -10.04 -3.19 -11.89
N ASN A 55 -11.20 -3.60 -11.37
CA ASN A 55 -12.49 -3.04 -11.77
C ASN A 55 -13.07 -2.04 -10.74
N THR A 56 -12.40 -1.85 -9.60
CA THR A 56 -12.83 -0.87 -8.59
C THR A 56 -12.12 0.47 -8.82
N SER A 57 -12.89 1.56 -8.85
CA SER A 57 -12.35 2.92 -8.75
C SER A 57 -12.11 3.24 -7.29
N TRP A 58 -10.84 3.34 -6.90
CA TRP A 58 -10.44 3.48 -5.50
C TRP A 58 -10.40 4.94 -5.04
N ASP A 59 -9.87 5.82 -5.89
CA ASP A 59 -9.82 7.25 -5.64
C ASP A 59 -10.05 8.00 -6.95
N LYS A 60 -10.88 9.04 -6.93
CA LYS A 60 -11.22 9.82 -8.14
C LYS A 60 -10.28 10.99 -8.36
N GLU A 61 -9.61 11.46 -7.32
CA GLU A 61 -8.69 12.59 -7.39
C GLU A 61 -7.33 12.15 -7.93
N TYR A 62 -6.95 10.90 -7.65
CA TYR A 62 -5.68 10.28 -8.07
C TYR A 62 -5.94 9.11 -9.04
N ASP A 63 -6.79 9.32 -10.04
CA ASP A 63 -7.21 8.28 -11.00
C ASP A 63 -6.11 7.87 -12.00
N ASP A 64 -5.06 8.68 -12.12
CA ASP A 64 -3.88 8.43 -12.95
C ASP A 64 -2.78 7.62 -12.24
N LEU A 65 -2.92 7.32 -10.96
CA LEU A 65 -1.97 6.46 -10.25
C LEU A 65 -1.93 5.05 -10.85
N ASN A 66 -0.71 4.53 -10.95
CA ASN A 66 -0.45 3.16 -11.41
C ASN A 66 0.36 2.39 -10.37
N VAL A 67 -0.34 1.78 -9.44
CA VAL A 67 0.23 1.09 -8.28
C VAL A 67 0.35 -0.41 -8.57
N SER A 68 1.49 -1.00 -8.27
CA SER A 68 1.63 -2.47 -8.24
C SER A 68 1.11 -3.01 -6.92
N LEU A 69 0.44 -4.17 -6.96
CA LEU A 69 -0.07 -4.83 -5.76
C LEU A 69 0.29 -6.32 -5.78
N HIS A 70 1.03 -6.75 -4.79
CA HIS A 70 1.35 -8.15 -4.55
C HIS A 70 0.61 -8.62 -3.30
N ILE A 71 -0.16 -9.69 -3.44
CA ILE A 71 -0.96 -10.28 -2.37
C ILE A 71 -0.54 -11.73 -2.21
N GLN A 72 -0.26 -12.15 -0.99
CA GLN A 72 -0.11 -13.56 -0.64
C GLN A 72 -1.15 -13.91 0.41
N LEU A 73 -2.01 -14.89 0.12
CA LEU A 73 -2.95 -15.47 1.08
C LEU A 73 -2.42 -16.82 1.54
N ILE A 74 -2.27 -16.99 2.86
CA ILE A 74 -1.76 -18.19 3.50
C ILE A 74 -2.93 -18.80 4.28
N PHE A 75 -3.57 -19.82 3.71
CA PHE A 75 -4.73 -20.47 4.31
C PHE A 75 -4.31 -21.34 5.49
N GLU A 76 -4.99 -21.18 6.61
CA GLU A 76 -4.75 -21.95 7.85
C GLU A 76 -5.77 -23.07 8.05
N GLY A 77 -6.88 -23.06 7.31
CA GLY A 77 -7.95 -24.03 7.39
C GLY A 77 -9.32 -23.41 7.22
N THR A 78 -10.34 -24.20 7.49
CA THR A 78 -11.74 -23.79 7.46
C THR A 78 -12.40 -24.00 8.81
N THR A 79 -13.48 -23.26 9.04
CA THR A 79 -14.42 -23.48 10.16
C THR A 79 -15.84 -23.27 9.66
N SER A 80 -16.83 -23.62 10.46
CA SER A 80 -18.23 -23.38 10.11
C SER A 80 -18.82 -22.34 11.06
N LYS A 81 -19.56 -21.38 10.50
CA LYS A 81 -20.38 -20.44 11.25
C LYS A 81 -21.83 -20.66 10.86
N GLY A 82 -22.58 -21.40 11.70
CA GLY A 82 -23.84 -21.97 11.29
C GLY A 82 -23.64 -22.95 10.11
N ASN A 83 -24.37 -22.74 9.02
CA ASN A 83 -24.26 -23.54 7.80
C ASN A 83 -23.25 -22.94 6.77
N VAL A 84 -22.55 -21.87 7.11
CA VAL A 84 -21.61 -21.20 6.20
C VAL A 84 -20.19 -21.67 6.50
N LYS A 85 -19.52 -22.24 5.47
CA LYS A 85 -18.09 -22.53 5.51
C LYS A 85 -17.31 -21.23 5.47
N THR A 86 -16.39 -21.05 6.40
CA THR A 86 -15.51 -19.86 6.47
C THR A 86 -14.05 -20.28 6.41
N TYR A 87 -13.27 -19.54 5.69
CA TYR A 87 -11.83 -19.71 5.54
C TYR A 87 -11.09 -18.81 6.54
N MET A 88 -10.03 -19.35 7.09
CA MET A 88 -9.09 -18.60 7.93
C MET A 88 -7.77 -18.49 7.17
N CYS A 89 -7.25 -17.29 7.04
CA CYS A 89 -5.95 -17.07 6.43
C CYS A 89 -5.18 -15.92 7.07
N LYS A 90 -3.86 -15.95 6.89
CA LYS A 90 -2.97 -14.81 7.02
C LYS A 90 -2.77 -14.19 5.64
N ALA A 91 -2.35 -12.93 5.60
CA ALA A 91 -2.09 -12.29 4.33
C ALA A 91 -0.86 -11.39 4.38
N LEU A 92 -0.23 -11.24 3.23
CA LEU A 92 0.81 -10.25 3.00
C LEU A 92 0.39 -9.38 1.82
N PHE A 93 0.44 -8.06 2.01
CA PHE A 93 0.20 -7.06 0.99
C PHE A 93 1.45 -6.21 0.79
N SER A 94 1.81 -5.93 -0.47
CA SER A 94 2.96 -5.08 -0.79
C SER A 94 2.75 -4.36 -2.12
N ASN A 95 3.26 -3.11 -2.21
CA ASN A 95 3.36 -2.38 -3.48
C ASN A 95 4.53 -2.86 -4.36
N GLY A 96 5.30 -3.86 -3.90
CA GLY A 96 6.52 -4.32 -4.58
C GLY A 96 7.75 -3.44 -4.30
N SER A 97 7.62 -2.39 -3.51
CA SER A 97 8.70 -1.49 -3.06
C SER A 97 8.76 -1.44 -1.53
N ASP A 98 8.49 -0.29 -0.96
CA ASP A 98 8.70 0.05 0.45
C ASP A 98 7.44 -0.05 1.34
N LEU A 99 6.30 -0.41 0.78
CA LEU A 99 5.08 -0.71 1.55
C LEU A 99 4.87 -2.22 1.63
N ARG A 100 4.85 -2.73 2.86
CA ARG A 100 4.60 -4.13 3.13
C ARG A 100 3.86 -4.32 4.45
N TYR A 101 2.71 -4.97 4.40
CA TYR A 101 1.84 -5.20 5.54
C TYR A 101 1.52 -6.68 5.69
N PHE A 102 1.82 -7.24 6.86
CA PHE A 102 1.48 -8.62 7.20
C PHE A 102 0.27 -8.64 8.12
N ASP A 103 -0.80 -9.29 7.67
CA ASP A 103 -1.99 -9.54 8.46
C ASP A 103 -1.94 -10.92 9.12
N LYS A 104 -2.11 -10.94 10.43
CA LYS A 104 -1.99 -12.16 11.25
C LYS A 104 -3.20 -13.08 11.15
N GLY A 105 -4.32 -12.60 10.61
CA GLY A 105 -5.48 -13.45 10.44
C GLY A 105 -6.76 -12.72 10.05
N VAL A 106 -7.41 -13.24 9.03
CA VAL A 106 -8.75 -12.86 8.60
C VAL A 106 -9.64 -14.11 8.56
N GLN A 107 -10.92 -13.89 8.74
CA GLN A 107 -11.94 -14.90 8.56
C GLN A 107 -12.99 -14.38 7.58
N PHE A 108 -13.28 -15.16 6.55
CA PHE A 108 -14.26 -14.81 5.53
C PHE A 108 -14.93 -16.05 4.95
N TYR A 109 -16.08 -15.87 4.34
CA TYR A 109 -16.70 -16.88 3.47
C TYR A 109 -16.44 -16.53 2.01
N TYR A 110 -16.47 -17.56 1.17
CA TYR A 110 -16.41 -17.40 -0.27
C TYR A 110 -17.23 -18.51 -0.92
N SER A 111 -17.98 -18.16 -1.95
CA SER A 111 -18.74 -19.10 -2.77
C SER A 111 -18.35 -18.94 -4.24
N PRO A 112 -18.05 -20.02 -4.98
CA PRO A 112 -17.72 -19.94 -6.39
C PRO A 112 -18.82 -19.21 -7.17
N GLY A 113 -18.41 -18.24 -8.02
CA GLY A 113 -19.33 -17.43 -8.81
C GLY A 113 -19.95 -16.22 -8.10
N SER A 114 -19.59 -15.97 -6.83
CA SER A 114 -19.94 -14.71 -6.17
C SER A 114 -19.03 -13.58 -6.69
N SER A 115 -19.65 -12.46 -7.08
CA SER A 115 -18.88 -11.28 -7.47
C SER A 115 -18.37 -10.55 -6.24
N LEU A 116 -17.06 -10.25 -6.19
CA LEU A 116 -16.50 -9.37 -5.20
C LEU A 116 -16.73 -7.91 -5.63
N TYR A 117 -17.27 -7.10 -4.76
CA TYR A 117 -17.43 -5.66 -4.97
C TYR A 117 -17.20 -4.91 -3.66
N PHE A 118 -16.72 -3.70 -3.76
CA PHE A 118 -16.54 -2.81 -2.62
C PHE A 118 -17.72 -1.87 -2.50
N ASP A 119 -18.27 -1.77 -1.30
CA ASP A 119 -19.34 -0.84 -0.96
C ASP A 119 -18.99 -0.12 0.35
N LEU A 120 -19.15 1.20 0.36
CA LEU A 120 -18.84 2.02 1.53
C LEU A 120 -19.81 1.81 2.71
N VAL A 121 -20.95 1.22 2.48
CA VAL A 121 -22.02 1.02 3.49
C VAL A 121 -22.12 -0.45 3.90
N LEU A 122 -22.18 -1.34 2.91
CA LEU A 122 -22.34 -2.78 3.14
C LEU A 122 -21.02 -3.43 3.50
N PHE A 123 -21.01 -4.19 4.59
CA PHE A 123 -19.85 -4.95 5.01
C PHE A 123 -19.95 -6.39 4.51
N GLU A 124 -19.05 -6.78 3.62
CA GLU A 124 -18.82 -8.15 3.21
C GLU A 124 -17.39 -8.52 3.63
N PRO A 125 -17.16 -9.62 4.37
CA PRO A 125 -15.88 -9.87 5.05
C PRO A 125 -14.66 -9.90 4.15
N LEU A 126 -14.74 -10.53 2.97
CA LEU A 126 -13.61 -10.65 2.06
C LEU A 126 -13.37 -9.33 1.31
N SER A 127 -14.42 -8.75 0.71
CA SER A 127 -14.30 -7.48 -0.02
C SER A 127 -13.84 -6.34 0.88
N ALA A 128 -14.37 -6.27 2.11
CA ALA A 128 -13.94 -5.30 3.11
C ALA A 128 -12.47 -5.48 3.51
N PHE A 129 -12.03 -6.73 3.67
CA PHE A 129 -10.63 -7.04 3.97
C PHE A 129 -9.69 -6.61 2.85
N LEU A 130 -10.04 -6.93 1.62
CA LEU A 130 -9.25 -6.55 0.44
C LEU A 130 -9.24 -5.03 0.25
N ALA A 131 -10.40 -4.36 0.42
CA ALA A 131 -10.53 -2.91 0.31
C ALA A 131 -9.75 -2.16 1.40
N PHE A 132 -9.70 -2.69 2.63
CA PHE A 132 -8.88 -2.13 3.69
C PHE A 132 -7.42 -1.98 3.25
N TYR A 133 -6.81 -3.04 2.72
CA TYR A 133 -5.42 -3.00 2.27
C TYR A 133 -5.24 -2.24 0.95
N ALA A 134 -6.26 -2.19 0.08
CA ALA A 134 -6.24 -1.30 -1.07
C ALA A 134 -6.04 0.16 -0.64
N HIS A 135 -6.87 0.63 0.30
CA HIS A 135 -6.78 2.00 0.79
C HIS A 135 -5.50 2.29 1.58
N ILE A 136 -4.98 1.32 2.34
CA ILE A 136 -3.69 1.46 3.05
C ILE A 136 -2.52 1.63 2.07
N ILE A 137 -2.45 0.79 1.03
CA ILE A 137 -1.39 0.87 0.01
C ILE A 137 -1.54 2.18 -0.78
N LEU A 138 -2.76 2.48 -1.23
CA LEU A 138 -3.04 3.68 -2.02
C LEU A 138 -2.70 4.96 -1.24
N ALA A 139 -3.10 5.03 0.03
CA ALA A 139 -2.76 6.17 0.90
C ALA A 139 -1.25 6.40 0.99
N GLY A 140 -0.49 5.32 1.18
CA GLY A 140 0.97 5.41 1.21
C GLY A 140 1.59 5.81 -0.13
N GLU A 141 1.00 5.43 -1.26
CA GLU A 141 1.46 5.87 -2.59
C GLU A 141 1.12 7.34 -2.84
N ILE A 142 -0.09 7.79 -2.53
CA ILE A 142 -0.50 9.19 -2.66
C ILE A 142 0.42 10.10 -1.84
N ASP A 143 0.81 9.67 -0.64
CA ASP A 143 1.74 10.42 0.22
C ASP A 143 3.13 10.65 -0.41
N THR A 144 3.49 9.95 -1.47
CA THR A 144 4.75 10.19 -2.20
C THR A 144 4.66 11.29 -3.26
N TYR A 145 3.47 11.79 -3.52
CA TYR A 145 3.18 12.89 -4.46
C TYR A 145 2.69 14.14 -3.76
N ASP A 146 1.86 13.98 -2.73
CA ASP A 146 1.29 15.08 -1.97
C ASP A 146 1.37 14.81 -0.47
N PHE A 147 1.92 15.77 0.28
CA PHE A 147 2.10 15.61 1.72
C PHE A 147 0.77 15.41 2.44
N LYS A 148 0.60 14.22 3.02
CA LYS A 148 -0.66 13.78 3.65
C LYS A 148 -1.85 13.68 2.70
N GLY A 149 -1.63 13.63 1.39
CA GLY A 149 -2.68 13.40 0.40
C GLY A 149 -3.43 12.08 0.63
N GLY A 150 -2.78 11.06 1.20
CA GLY A 150 -3.39 9.79 1.55
C GLY A 150 -4.38 9.81 2.73
N ASN A 151 -4.64 10.96 3.37
CA ASN A 151 -5.52 11.02 4.56
C ASN A 151 -6.91 10.46 4.29
N THR A 152 -7.55 10.83 3.20
CA THR A 152 -8.90 10.34 2.84
C THR A 152 -8.91 8.81 2.72
N ALA A 153 -7.91 8.22 2.10
CA ALA A 153 -7.81 6.78 1.97
C ALA A 153 -7.57 6.09 3.33
N PHE A 154 -6.76 6.68 4.22
CA PHE A 154 -6.61 6.17 5.59
C PHE A 154 -7.92 6.26 6.39
N GLU A 155 -8.70 7.32 6.24
CA GLU A 155 -10.02 7.46 6.88
C GLU A 155 -10.99 6.38 6.40
N ILE A 156 -11.05 6.11 5.10
CA ILE A 156 -11.87 5.02 4.53
C ILE A 156 -11.40 3.67 5.08
N ALA A 157 -10.10 3.40 5.12
CA ALA A 157 -9.57 2.16 5.69
C ALA A 157 -9.97 2.01 7.17
N ARG A 158 -9.89 3.08 7.95
CA ARG A 158 -10.29 3.10 9.36
C ARG A 158 -11.78 2.80 9.53
N ASP A 159 -12.63 3.39 8.71
CA ASP A 159 -14.09 3.15 8.72
C ASP A 159 -14.44 1.70 8.35
N ILE A 160 -13.74 1.11 7.38
CA ILE A 160 -13.84 -0.32 7.07
C ILE A 160 -13.46 -1.14 8.31
N GLY A 161 -12.36 -0.78 8.98
CA GLY A 161 -11.88 -1.43 10.20
C GLY A 161 -12.93 -1.42 11.33
N LEU A 162 -13.56 -0.28 11.58
CA LEU A 162 -14.60 -0.13 12.60
C LEU A 162 -15.83 -0.99 12.30
N ARG A 163 -16.28 -1.04 11.03
CA ARG A 163 -17.39 -1.90 10.62
C ARG A 163 -17.03 -3.38 10.75
N GLY A 164 -15.81 -3.75 10.38
CA GLY A 164 -15.32 -5.12 10.55
C GLY A 164 -15.28 -5.55 12.01
N ALA A 165 -14.85 -4.67 12.91
CA ALA A 165 -14.84 -4.92 14.35
C ALA A 165 -16.25 -5.06 14.96
N ALA A 166 -17.24 -4.40 14.37
CA ALA A 166 -18.65 -4.50 14.79
C ALA A 166 -19.41 -5.66 14.11
N SER A 167 -18.79 -6.33 13.13
CA SER A 167 -19.41 -7.41 12.37
C SER A 167 -19.32 -8.76 13.09
N ASP A 168 -20.01 -9.75 12.51
CA ASP A 168 -19.84 -11.15 12.93
C ASP A 168 -18.46 -11.74 12.60
N TYR A 169 -17.63 -11.08 11.81
CA TYR A 169 -16.30 -11.53 11.36
C TYR A 169 -15.20 -10.65 11.94
N GLN A 170 -15.17 -10.52 13.27
CA GLN A 170 -14.34 -9.58 14.01
C GLN A 170 -12.83 -9.89 13.99
N LYS A 171 -12.44 -11.11 13.56
CA LYS A 171 -11.04 -11.57 13.64
C LYS A 171 -10.09 -10.61 12.90
N GLY A 172 -9.11 -10.07 13.64
CA GLY A 172 -8.03 -9.23 13.12
C GLY A 172 -8.37 -7.73 12.96
N TRP A 173 -9.66 -7.32 13.05
CA TRP A 173 -10.02 -5.92 12.77
C TRP A 173 -9.49 -4.94 13.82
N GLY A 174 -9.40 -5.31 15.09
CA GLY A 174 -8.76 -4.47 16.11
C GLY A 174 -7.30 -4.14 15.76
N SER A 175 -6.53 -5.13 15.29
CA SER A 175 -5.15 -4.91 14.86
C SER A 175 -5.05 -4.05 13.60
N ARG A 176 -6.03 -4.17 12.68
CA ARG A 176 -6.09 -3.32 11.46
C ARG A 176 -6.42 -1.87 11.79
N ILE A 177 -7.30 -1.62 12.76
CA ILE A 177 -7.60 -0.26 13.26
C ILE A 177 -6.32 0.33 13.88
N SER A 178 -5.61 -0.41 14.73
CA SER A 178 -4.33 0.06 15.28
C SER A 178 -3.31 0.35 14.18
N LEU A 179 -3.19 -0.53 13.18
CA LEU A 179 -2.28 -0.33 12.05
C LEU A 179 -2.56 1.00 11.32
N VAL A 180 -3.82 1.25 10.93
CA VAL A 180 -4.15 2.49 10.19
C VAL A 180 -3.94 3.72 11.07
N ASP A 181 -4.26 3.64 12.36
CA ASP A 181 -4.04 4.74 13.31
C ASP A 181 -2.54 5.05 13.46
N ASP A 182 -1.68 4.03 13.55
CA ASP A 182 -0.23 4.21 13.71
C ASP A 182 0.39 4.82 12.44
N ILE A 183 0.11 4.26 11.26
CA ILE A 183 0.71 4.73 10.01
C ILE A 183 0.20 6.12 9.60
N SER A 184 -1.09 6.41 9.78
CA SER A 184 -1.66 7.72 9.41
C SER A 184 -1.16 8.86 10.29
N LYS A 185 -0.85 8.58 11.57
CA LYS A 185 -0.33 9.54 12.54
C LYS A 185 1.17 9.76 12.45
N ASN A 186 1.93 8.80 11.91
CA ASN A 186 3.38 8.94 11.78
C ASN A 186 3.76 9.93 10.68
N SER A 187 3.61 11.21 11.01
CA SER A 187 3.89 12.33 10.11
C SER A 187 5.36 12.37 9.67
N GLY A 188 6.29 11.96 10.57
CA GLY A 188 7.72 11.91 10.27
C GLY A 188 8.04 10.92 9.15
N LEU A 189 7.56 9.67 9.24
CA LEU A 189 7.79 8.68 8.19
C LEU A 189 7.12 9.06 6.87
N ARG A 190 5.89 9.62 6.93
CA ARG A 190 5.17 10.09 5.73
C ARG A 190 5.95 11.20 5.01
N SER A 191 6.50 12.16 5.77
CA SER A 191 7.37 13.22 5.25
C SER A 191 8.67 12.65 4.68
N ALA A 192 9.30 11.73 5.39
CA ALA A 192 10.55 11.11 4.94
C ALA A 192 10.38 10.38 3.60
N ARG A 193 9.28 9.64 3.42
CA ARG A 193 8.97 8.95 2.16
C ARG A 193 8.76 9.94 1.01
N LEU A 194 7.95 10.98 1.23
CA LEU A 194 7.73 12.04 0.22
C LEU A 194 9.07 12.67 -0.21
N SER A 195 9.88 13.13 0.75
CA SER A 195 11.16 13.76 0.46
C SER A 195 12.15 12.83 -0.24
N TYR A 196 12.14 11.53 0.10
CA TYR A 196 12.94 10.53 -0.60
C TYR A 196 12.58 10.45 -2.09
N TYR A 197 11.28 10.31 -2.42
CA TYR A 197 10.85 10.17 -3.80
C TYR A 197 11.06 11.45 -4.61
N ILE A 198 10.82 12.62 -4.01
CA ILE A 198 11.13 13.92 -4.62
C ILE A 198 12.64 14.05 -4.90
N ALA A 199 13.49 13.72 -3.91
CA ALA A 199 14.94 13.79 -4.07
C ALA A 199 15.43 12.85 -5.19
N MET A 200 14.91 11.63 -5.25
CA MET A 200 15.28 10.66 -6.29
C MET A 200 14.84 11.12 -7.68
N ASP A 201 13.71 11.80 -7.81
CA ASP A 201 13.28 12.38 -9.08
C ASP A 201 14.15 13.59 -9.47
N MET A 202 14.46 14.48 -8.53
CA MET A 202 15.40 15.60 -8.75
C MET A 202 16.77 15.09 -9.17
N MET A 203 17.27 13.99 -8.57
CA MET A 203 18.54 13.37 -8.99
C MET A 203 18.50 12.88 -10.44
N LYS A 204 17.40 12.28 -10.89
CA LYS A 204 17.24 11.83 -12.29
C LYS A 204 17.27 13.01 -13.26
N ASN A 205 16.73 14.16 -12.84
CA ASN A 205 16.65 15.39 -13.64
C ASN A 205 17.92 16.26 -13.55
N GLY A 206 18.94 15.85 -12.77
CA GLY A 206 20.20 16.58 -12.61
C GLY A 206 20.14 17.74 -11.62
N ASN A 207 19.05 17.92 -10.88
CA ASN A 207 18.86 18.99 -9.90
C ASN A 207 19.45 18.58 -8.54
N ILE A 208 20.79 18.49 -8.48
CA ILE A 208 21.50 17.88 -7.35
C ILE A 208 21.36 18.71 -6.06
N ASP A 209 21.44 20.03 -6.14
CA ASP A 209 21.37 20.91 -4.95
C ASP A 209 19.99 20.88 -4.29
N GLU A 210 18.93 20.83 -5.07
CA GLU A 210 17.55 20.65 -4.60
C GLU A 210 17.35 19.24 -4.02
N ALA A 211 17.88 18.20 -4.68
CA ALA A 211 17.83 16.84 -4.17
C ALA A 211 18.50 16.68 -2.80
N ILE A 212 19.63 17.39 -2.58
CA ILE A 212 20.31 17.38 -1.27
C ILE A 212 19.43 17.99 -0.18
N LYS A 213 18.65 19.04 -0.47
CA LYS A 213 17.71 19.62 0.50
C LYS A 213 16.64 18.60 0.88
N GLU A 214 16.09 17.91 -0.12
CA GLU A 214 15.08 16.88 0.12
C GLU A 214 15.65 15.65 0.85
N PHE A 215 16.90 15.26 0.61
CA PHE A 215 17.54 14.21 1.41
C PHE A 215 17.72 14.62 2.88
N ASN A 216 18.01 15.88 3.18
CA ASN A 216 18.01 16.37 4.57
C ASN A 216 16.60 16.32 5.17
N ASN A 217 15.57 16.79 4.46
CA ASN A 217 14.17 16.69 4.90
C ASN A 217 13.77 15.24 5.17
N MET A 218 14.25 14.28 4.36
CA MET A 218 14.04 12.86 4.58
C MET A 218 14.66 12.39 5.91
N LEU A 219 15.91 12.79 6.19
CA LEU A 219 16.60 12.42 7.43
C LEU A 219 15.90 13.03 8.65
N ASP A 220 15.51 14.31 8.58
CA ASP A 220 14.76 15.00 9.63
C ASP A 220 13.41 14.29 9.90
N GLY A 221 12.72 13.88 8.83
CA GLY A 221 11.47 13.12 8.95
C GLY A 221 11.67 11.75 9.61
N LEU A 222 12.75 11.03 9.29
CA LEU A 222 13.08 9.76 9.94
C LEU A 222 13.42 9.96 11.40
N GLU A 223 14.23 10.99 11.76
CA GLU A 223 14.55 11.31 13.13
C GLU A 223 13.28 11.63 13.93
N GLN A 224 12.38 12.45 13.37
CA GLN A 224 11.09 12.76 13.99
C GLN A 224 10.25 11.50 14.21
N SER A 225 10.18 10.60 13.21
CA SER A 225 9.48 9.32 13.34
C SER A 225 10.06 8.48 14.49
N TYR A 226 11.38 8.43 14.64
CA TYR A 226 12.04 7.66 15.70
C TYR A 226 11.85 8.29 17.09
N VAL A 227 11.77 9.60 17.18
CA VAL A 227 11.46 10.31 18.43
C VAL A 227 10.03 10.01 18.89
N ASP A 228 9.06 10.06 17.96
CA ASP A 228 7.64 9.94 18.30
C ASP A 228 7.19 8.49 18.50
N TYR A 229 7.72 7.55 17.71
CA TYR A 229 7.25 6.16 17.63
C TYR A 229 8.34 5.13 17.90
N GLY A 230 9.59 5.55 18.12
CA GLY A 230 10.73 4.64 18.18
C GLY A 230 11.05 4.05 16.81
N ARG A 231 11.90 3.02 16.82
CA ARG A 231 12.28 2.32 15.57
C ARG A 231 11.20 1.32 15.16
N GLU A 232 10.09 1.82 14.66
CA GLU A 232 8.97 1.00 14.24
C GLU A 232 9.24 0.21 12.93
N GLN A 233 8.46 -0.84 12.70
CA GLN A 233 8.69 -1.78 11.61
C GLN A 233 8.59 -1.14 10.22
N ALA A 234 7.69 -0.15 10.02
CA ALA A 234 7.52 0.51 8.71
C ALA A 234 8.74 1.36 8.36
N ALA A 235 9.26 2.15 9.32
CA ALA A 235 10.47 2.94 9.12
C ALA A 235 11.71 2.05 8.90
N GLN A 236 11.85 0.97 9.67
CA GLN A 236 12.94 0.00 9.45
C GLN A 236 12.85 -0.67 8.08
N PHE A 237 11.63 -0.99 7.61
CA PHE A 237 11.44 -1.59 6.29
C PHE A 237 11.76 -0.61 5.17
N PHE A 238 11.33 0.66 5.29
CA PHE A 238 11.71 1.73 4.37
C PHE A 238 13.24 1.83 4.26
N MET A 239 13.94 1.93 5.37
CA MET A 239 15.40 2.00 5.39
C MET A 239 16.06 0.75 4.79
N LYS A 240 15.57 -0.44 5.13
CA LYS A 240 16.08 -1.69 4.56
C LYS A 240 16.01 -1.74 3.04
N ILE A 241 14.94 -1.21 2.46
CA ILE A 241 14.75 -1.21 1.00
C ILE A 241 15.63 -0.17 0.33
N HIS A 242 15.81 1.00 0.95
CA HIS A 242 16.46 2.14 0.30
C HIS A 242 17.91 2.37 0.71
N SER A 243 18.43 1.69 1.75
CA SER A 243 19.77 1.91 2.31
C SER A 243 20.90 1.85 1.27
N GLU A 244 20.90 0.85 0.39
CA GLU A 244 21.96 0.71 -0.62
C GLU A 244 21.85 1.80 -1.70
N THR A 245 20.65 2.13 -2.15
CA THR A 245 20.40 3.21 -3.11
C THR A 245 20.84 4.55 -2.55
N LEU A 246 20.48 4.86 -1.31
CA LEU A 246 20.89 6.09 -0.62
C LEU A 246 22.41 6.16 -0.46
N ALA A 247 23.03 5.07 0.03
CA ALA A 247 24.48 5.01 0.21
C ALA A 247 25.24 5.23 -1.09
N LYS A 248 24.80 4.59 -2.17
CA LYS A 248 25.36 4.77 -3.50
C LYS A 248 25.18 6.21 -3.99
N THR A 249 23.98 6.76 -3.87
CA THR A 249 23.66 8.14 -4.31
C THR A 249 24.52 9.15 -3.58
N PHE A 250 24.59 9.10 -2.24
CA PHE A 250 25.39 10.04 -1.45
C PHE A 250 26.89 9.92 -1.72
N SER A 251 27.39 8.72 -2.01
CA SER A 251 28.76 8.51 -2.45
C SER A 251 29.04 9.17 -3.80
N ILE A 252 28.13 9.03 -4.78
CA ILE A 252 28.27 9.62 -6.13
C ILE A 252 28.27 11.15 -6.08
N ILE A 253 27.39 11.76 -5.26
CA ILE A 253 27.32 13.22 -5.13
C ILE A 253 28.34 13.80 -4.14
N GLY A 254 29.21 12.98 -3.56
CA GLY A 254 30.28 13.41 -2.66
C GLY A 254 29.79 13.90 -1.28
N ARG A 255 28.62 13.45 -0.81
CA ARG A 255 28.02 13.90 0.46
C ARG A 255 28.30 12.93 1.60
N GLN A 256 29.54 12.90 2.08
CA GLN A 256 29.99 12.03 3.18
C GLN A 256 29.18 12.29 4.47
N ASN A 257 28.80 13.52 4.76
CA ASN A 257 27.99 13.88 5.93
C ASN A 257 26.66 13.13 5.94
N LEU A 258 25.92 13.09 4.82
CA LEU A 258 24.64 12.36 4.73
C LEU A 258 24.80 10.86 4.95
N LEU A 259 25.94 10.27 4.54
CA LEU A 259 26.23 8.87 4.85
C LEU A 259 26.50 8.63 6.34
N LEU A 260 27.12 9.60 7.02
CA LEU A 260 27.36 9.51 8.47
C LEU A 260 26.05 9.65 9.24
N ASP A 261 25.16 10.53 8.81
CA ASP A 261 23.82 10.71 9.41
C ASP A 261 22.97 9.44 9.22
N LEU A 262 22.96 8.85 8.00
CA LEU A 262 22.32 7.55 7.76
C LEU A 262 22.87 6.46 8.67
N LYS A 263 24.19 6.38 8.82
CA LYS A 263 24.84 5.39 9.68
C LYS A 263 24.41 5.52 11.14
N GLN A 264 24.11 6.73 11.60
CA GLN A 264 23.61 6.99 12.94
C GLN A 264 22.13 6.63 13.09
N LEU A 265 21.29 7.00 12.11
CA LEU A 265 19.84 6.77 12.15
C LEU A 265 19.47 5.32 11.87
N ASP A 266 20.25 4.62 11.05
CA ASP A 266 19.97 3.26 10.60
C ASP A 266 21.14 2.30 10.89
N PRO A 267 21.36 1.93 12.16
CA PRO A 267 22.44 1.02 12.55
C PRO A 267 22.28 -0.40 11.99
N ASP A 268 21.08 -0.81 11.56
CA ASP A 268 20.85 -2.16 10.99
C ASP A 268 21.52 -2.33 9.64
N ASN A 269 21.73 -1.25 8.87
CA ASN A 269 22.40 -1.26 7.57
C ASN A 269 23.81 -0.64 7.61
N ASN A 270 24.44 -0.58 8.79
CA ASN A 270 25.75 0.04 9.04
C ASN A 270 26.86 -0.44 8.09
N GLU A 271 26.91 -1.75 7.79
CA GLU A 271 27.93 -2.32 6.90
C GLU A 271 27.79 -1.77 5.47
N THR A 272 26.57 -1.55 5.00
CA THR A 272 26.32 -0.92 3.70
C THR A 272 26.91 0.48 3.66
N TYR A 273 26.61 1.31 4.65
CA TYR A 273 27.11 2.70 4.70
C TYR A 273 28.64 2.77 4.83
N LYS A 274 29.25 1.88 5.60
CA LYS A 274 30.69 1.78 5.76
C LYS A 274 31.40 1.48 4.44
N ILE A 275 30.88 0.54 3.64
CA ILE A 275 31.44 0.20 2.33
C ILE A 275 31.55 1.44 1.44
N TYR A 276 30.53 2.30 1.43
CA TYR A 276 30.52 3.50 0.59
C TYR A 276 31.37 4.64 1.19
N LEU A 277 31.45 4.78 2.52
CA LEU A 277 32.37 5.72 3.19
C LEU A 277 33.85 5.35 2.89
N ASP A 278 34.21 4.08 2.96
CA ASP A 278 35.57 3.61 2.65
C ASP A 278 35.94 3.85 1.17
N LYS A 279 34.97 3.81 0.25
CA LYS A 279 35.19 4.13 -1.17
C LYS A 279 35.43 5.64 -1.39
N MET A 280 34.80 6.51 -0.61
CA MET A 280 34.97 7.97 -0.71
C MET A 280 36.31 8.45 -0.10
N SER A 281 36.92 7.66 0.75
CA SER A 281 38.19 7.98 1.43
C SER A 281 39.44 7.57 0.62
N LYS A 282 39.25 6.91 -0.51
CA LYS A 282 40.31 6.47 -1.46
C LYS A 282 40.40 7.44 -2.63
#